data_305f3c383b1b8af1a9433530a9b1e5d5
#
_entry.id   305f3c383b1b8af1a9433530a9b1e5d5
#
_cell.length_a   1.000
_cell.length_b   1.000
_cell.length_c   1.000
_cell.angle_alpha   90.00
_cell.angle_beta   90.00
_cell.angle_gamma   90.00
#
_symmetry.space_group_name_H-M   'P 1'
#
loop_
_entity.id
_entity.type
_entity.pdbx_description
1 polymer ?
#
loop_
_entity_poly.entity_id
_entity_poly.type
_entity_poly.pdbx_seq_one_letter_code
_entity_poly.pdbx_strand_id
1 'polypeptide(L)'
;MGLVGMKVHNPNNLPTIPIADLLPSQDNLKNLTEKNYNKLKNVIINRGFSVPVYVWEDDKGIKHLLDGHQRRRVLETEGWNEPIPYLKVPAKDLQEAVARLLEITSQYGTITQEGIDEFITKYELLETEVYETTSFDVIGYLQEKTERINDNKEVDPESLLSEGTIECPRCKFEFEP
;
A
#
# COMPACT_ATOMS: atom_id res chain seq x y z
N MET A 1 -21.19 5.70 -11.15
CA MET A 1 -21.76 4.80 -10.15
C MET A 1 -21.20 5.24 -8.81
N GLY A 2 -22.02 5.86 -7.95
CA GLY A 2 -21.56 6.33 -6.63
C GLY A 2 -21.27 5.17 -5.67
N LEU A 3 -20.64 5.46 -4.55
CA LEU A 3 -20.30 4.51 -3.47
C LEU A 3 -21.55 3.93 -2.75
N VAL A 4 -22.64 3.70 -3.46
CA VAL A 4 -23.87 3.14 -2.91
C VAL A 4 -23.58 1.74 -2.36
N GLY A 5 -23.65 1.59 -1.04
CA GLY A 5 -23.41 0.31 -0.37
C GLY A 5 -21.98 0.10 0.16
N MET A 6 -21.12 1.11 0.12
CA MET A 6 -19.82 1.04 0.79
C MET A 6 -20.01 0.81 2.29
N LYS A 7 -19.23 -0.10 2.86
CA LYS A 7 -19.26 -0.40 4.29
C LYS A 7 -18.28 0.48 5.05
N VAL A 8 -18.75 1.12 6.13
CA VAL A 8 -17.86 1.81 7.08
C VAL A 8 -17.58 0.88 8.25
N HIS A 9 -16.31 0.58 8.49
CA HIS A 9 -15.88 -0.25 9.61
C HIS A 9 -15.49 0.64 10.80
N ASN A 10 -16.19 0.50 11.90
CA ASN A 10 -15.91 1.22 13.15
C ASN A 10 -16.01 0.27 14.36
N PRO A 11 -15.18 -0.79 14.44
CA PRO A 11 -15.27 -1.81 15.48
C PRO A 11 -14.99 -1.26 16.89
N ASN A 12 -14.27 -0.15 16.98
CA ASN A 12 -13.89 0.48 18.26
C ASN A 12 -14.86 1.60 18.69
N ASN A 13 -15.98 1.77 18.00
CA ASN A 13 -16.95 2.82 18.27
C ASN A 13 -16.33 4.23 18.35
N LEU A 14 -15.37 4.51 17.46
CA LEU A 14 -14.77 5.83 17.35
C LEU A 14 -15.85 6.87 17.02
N PRO A 15 -15.65 8.13 17.44
CA PRO A 15 -16.52 9.21 17.02
C PRO A 15 -16.51 9.33 15.49
N THR A 16 -17.65 9.74 14.93
CA THR A 16 -17.81 9.89 13.49
C THR A 16 -18.08 11.32 13.10
N ILE A 17 -17.72 11.69 11.86
CA ILE A 17 -17.89 13.05 11.34
C ILE A 17 -18.28 13.00 9.85
N PRO A 18 -19.25 13.83 9.42
CA PRO A 18 -19.48 14.07 8.00
C PRO A 18 -18.23 14.65 7.33
N ILE A 19 -17.94 14.23 6.11
CA ILE A 19 -16.76 14.70 5.36
C ILE A 19 -16.80 16.20 5.15
N ALA A 20 -18.00 16.77 4.96
CA ALA A 20 -18.20 18.20 4.76
C ALA A 20 -17.80 19.06 5.96
N ASP A 21 -17.80 18.49 7.18
CA ASP A 21 -17.48 19.18 8.41
C ASP A 21 -15.97 19.16 8.72
N LEU A 22 -15.17 18.50 7.88
CA LEU A 22 -13.73 18.44 8.02
C LEU A 22 -13.05 19.59 7.24
N LEU A 23 -12.36 20.46 7.95
CA LEU A 23 -11.55 21.50 7.33
C LEU A 23 -10.19 20.93 6.92
N PRO A 24 -9.79 20.96 5.63
CA PRO A 24 -8.46 20.50 5.22
C PRO A 24 -7.38 21.38 5.84
N SER A 25 -6.35 20.76 6.43
CA SER A 25 -5.21 21.49 7.03
C SER A 25 -3.94 21.43 6.17
N GLN A 26 -3.98 20.69 5.08
CA GLN A 26 -2.82 20.50 4.20
C GLN A 26 -3.21 20.77 2.75
N ASP A 27 -2.40 21.55 2.09
CA ASP A 27 -2.41 21.63 0.65
C ASP A 27 -1.62 20.46 0.06
N ASN A 28 -1.05 20.14 -0.73
CA ASN A 28 -0.42 19.07 -1.51
C ASN A 28 0.78 18.34 -0.85
N LEU A 29 0.76 18.00 0.42
CA LEU A 29 1.87 17.26 1.05
C LEU A 29 2.14 15.89 0.38
N LYS A 30 1.09 15.22 -0.12
CA LYS A 30 1.20 13.95 -0.83
C LYS A 30 0.46 14.03 -2.17
N ASN A 31 1.18 13.81 -3.25
CA ASN A 31 0.56 13.72 -4.58
C ASN A 31 -0.04 12.32 -4.78
N LEU A 32 -1.25 12.26 -5.30
CA LEU A 32 -1.96 11.02 -5.64
C LEU A 32 -2.06 10.91 -7.15
N THR A 33 -1.32 9.98 -7.74
CA THR A 33 -1.43 9.66 -9.16
C THR A 33 -2.81 9.06 -9.46
N GLU A 34 -3.27 9.16 -10.70
CA GLU A 34 -4.54 8.57 -11.12
C GLU A 34 -4.58 7.05 -10.88
N LYS A 35 -3.47 6.34 -11.12
CA LYS A 35 -3.32 4.92 -10.83
C LYS A 35 -3.59 4.62 -9.35
N ASN A 36 -2.94 5.38 -8.45
CA ASN A 36 -3.09 5.16 -7.00
C ASN A 36 -4.47 5.63 -6.49
N TYR A 37 -5.07 6.67 -7.11
CA TYR A 37 -6.45 7.05 -6.83
C TYR A 37 -7.41 5.88 -7.11
N ASN A 38 -7.28 5.26 -8.29
CA ASN A 38 -8.13 4.14 -8.67
C ASN A 38 -7.92 2.91 -7.76
N LYS A 39 -6.69 2.62 -7.35
CA LYS A 39 -6.40 1.57 -6.36
C LYS A 39 -7.08 1.88 -5.02
N LEU A 40 -6.89 3.08 -4.47
CA LEU A 40 -7.50 3.50 -3.21
C LEU A 40 -9.02 3.47 -3.27
N LYS A 41 -9.61 3.95 -4.37
CA LYS A 41 -11.05 3.87 -4.63
C LYS A 41 -11.53 2.41 -4.60
N ASN A 42 -10.88 1.52 -5.33
CA ASN A 42 -11.24 0.10 -5.38
C ASN A 42 -11.14 -0.58 -4.00
N VAL A 43 -10.10 -0.26 -3.22
CA VAL A 43 -9.96 -0.77 -1.84
C VAL A 43 -11.13 -0.30 -0.98
N ILE A 44 -11.47 0.98 -1.02
CA ILE A 44 -12.57 1.55 -0.24
C ILE A 44 -13.92 0.92 -0.65
N ILE A 45 -14.16 0.73 -1.95
CA ILE A 45 -15.40 0.10 -2.45
C ILE A 45 -15.48 -1.37 -2.03
N ASN A 46 -14.44 -2.14 -2.27
CA ASN A 46 -14.48 -3.60 -2.14
C ASN A 46 -14.28 -4.07 -0.70
N ARG A 47 -13.45 -3.37 0.09
CA ARG A 47 -13.11 -3.74 1.47
C ARG A 47 -13.77 -2.84 2.51
N GLY A 48 -14.38 -1.74 2.09
CA GLY A 48 -14.97 -0.73 2.96
C GLY A 48 -13.97 0.30 3.48
N PHE A 49 -14.51 1.34 4.12
CA PHE A 49 -13.71 2.37 4.80
C PHE A 49 -13.34 1.85 6.19
N SER A 50 -12.09 1.42 6.39
CA SER A 50 -11.63 0.73 7.60
C SER A 50 -10.58 1.50 8.41
N VAL A 51 -9.91 2.49 7.80
CA VAL A 51 -8.86 3.26 8.46
C VAL A 51 -9.41 4.66 8.81
N PRO A 52 -9.55 5.01 10.10
CA PRO A 52 -10.08 6.31 10.51
C PRO A 52 -9.18 7.44 10.02
N VAL A 53 -9.74 8.65 9.89
CA VAL A 53 -8.97 9.86 9.62
C VAL A 53 -8.44 10.46 10.93
N TYR A 54 -7.36 11.23 10.86
CA TYR A 54 -6.84 11.95 12.03
C TYR A 54 -7.31 13.40 12.00
N VAL A 55 -7.79 13.87 13.15
CA VAL A 55 -8.44 15.18 13.29
C VAL A 55 -7.89 15.90 14.51
N TRP A 56 -7.57 17.16 14.36
CA TRP A 56 -7.37 18.09 15.47
C TRP A 56 -8.57 19.04 15.55
N GLU A 57 -9.03 19.30 16.77
CA GLU A 57 -10.13 20.22 17.04
C GLU A 57 -9.59 21.45 17.76
N ASP A 58 -9.83 22.62 17.18
CA ASP A 58 -9.41 23.89 17.76
C ASP A 58 -10.33 24.38 18.89
N ASP A 59 -9.97 25.50 19.51
CA ASP A 59 -10.72 26.11 20.63
C ASP A 59 -12.13 26.54 20.24
N LYS A 60 -12.43 26.66 18.94
CA LYS A 60 -13.74 27.00 18.40
C LYS A 60 -14.57 25.79 18.08
N GLY A 61 -14.03 24.58 18.29
CA GLY A 61 -14.66 23.32 17.95
C GLY A 61 -14.58 22.95 16.45
N ILE A 62 -13.76 23.68 15.68
CA ILE A 62 -13.55 23.40 14.26
C ILE A 62 -12.61 22.19 14.15
N LYS A 63 -13.01 21.23 13.32
CA LYS A 63 -12.28 19.98 13.11
C LYS A 63 -11.39 20.05 11.87
N HIS A 64 -10.09 20.09 12.11
CA HIS A 64 -9.07 20.15 11.08
C HIS A 64 -8.61 18.73 10.71
N LEU A 65 -8.72 18.39 9.44
CA LEU A 65 -8.25 17.11 8.93
C LEU A 65 -6.72 17.11 8.84
N LEU A 66 -6.06 16.28 9.63
CA LEU A 66 -4.59 16.16 9.63
C LEU A 66 -4.12 15.07 8.67
N ASP A 67 -4.67 13.86 8.77
CA ASP A 67 -4.37 12.78 7.83
C ASP A 67 -5.65 12.12 7.30
N GLY A 68 -5.58 11.63 6.06
CA GLY A 68 -6.70 11.04 5.35
C GLY A 68 -7.22 11.89 4.18
N HIS A 69 -6.49 12.94 3.77
CA HIS A 69 -6.86 13.81 2.66
C HIS A 69 -7.17 13.06 1.37
N GLN A 70 -6.39 12.03 1.04
CA GLN A 70 -6.62 11.22 -0.17
C GLN A 70 -7.89 10.36 -0.05
N ARG A 71 -8.15 9.80 1.14
CA ARG A 71 -9.40 9.07 1.42
C ARG A 71 -10.60 10.01 1.33
N ARG A 72 -10.51 11.19 1.95
CA ARG A 72 -11.51 12.23 1.84
C ARG A 72 -11.79 12.58 0.38
N ARG A 73 -10.73 12.84 -0.44
CA ARG A 73 -10.87 13.16 -1.86
C ARG A 73 -11.62 12.08 -2.63
N VAL A 74 -11.33 10.81 -2.38
CA VAL A 74 -12.06 9.70 -3.02
C VAL A 74 -13.53 9.74 -2.62
N LEU A 75 -13.83 9.86 -1.32
CA LEU A 75 -15.19 9.87 -0.82
C LEU A 75 -16.02 11.04 -1.38
N GLU A 76 -15.43 12.25 -1.41
CA GLU A 76 -16.06 13.45 -1.98
C GLU A 76 -16.35 13.29 -3.48
N THR A 77 -15.35 12.81 -4.24
CA THR A 77 -15.48 12.63 -5.69
C THR A 77 -16.56 11.60 -6.04
N GLU A 78 -16.69 10.56 -5.21
CA GLU A 78 -17.69 9.50 -5.40
C GLU A 78 -19.05 9.82 -4.76
N GLY A 79 -19.22 11.02 -4.18
CA GLY A 79 -20.48 11.49 -3.62
C GLY A 79 -20.92 10.82 -2.32
N TRP A 80 -19.94 10.42 -1.48
CA TRP A 80 -20.22 9.84 -0.17
C TRP A 80 -20.64 10.90 0.84
N ASN A 81 -21.74 10.70 1.55
CA ASN A 81 -22.31 11.68 2.48
C ASN A 81 -22.47 11.16 3.92
N GLU A 82 -22.20 9.87 4.17
CA GLU A 82 -22.33 9.34 5.52
C GLU A 82 -21.11 9.67 6.39
N PRO A 83 -21.28 9.77 7.73
CA PRO A 83 -20.17 10.05 8.62
C PRO A 83 -19.11 8.94 8.61
N ILE A 84 -17.85 9.34 8.72
CA ILE A 84 -16.69 8.45 8.79
C ILE A 84 -16.03 8.52 10.17
N PRO A 85 -15.39 7.43 10.65
CA PRO A 85 -14.70 7.42 11.93
C PRO A 85 -13.43 8.26 11.90
N TYR A 86 -13.15 8.93 13.02
CA TYR A 86 -11.94 9.71 13.20
C TYR A 86 -11.26 9.48 14.55
N LEU A 87 -9.96 9.74 14.58
CA LEU A 87 -9.15 9.78 15.79
C LEU A 87 -8.75 11.23 16.09
N LYS A 88 -8.99 11.67 17.32
CA LYS A 88 -8.60 13.01 17.77
C LYS A 88 -7.13 13.02 18.15
N VAL A 89 -6.38 13.96 17.56
CA VAL A 89 -4.99 14.21 17.89
C VAL A 89 -4.96 15.35 18.93
N PRO A 90 -4.45 15.11 20.14
CA PRO A 90 -4.32 16.15 21.15
C PRO A 90 -3.16 17.08 20.79
N ALA A 91 -3.45 18.38 20.69
CA ALA A 91 -2.44 19.42 20.49
C ALA A 91 -3.00 20.76 20.97
N LYS A 92 -2.13 21.66 21.44
CA LYS A 92 -2.50 22.98 21.93
C LYS A 92 -2.87 23.96 20.80
N ASP A 93 -2.26 23.74 19.62
CA ASP A 93 -2.45 24.58 18.43
C ASP A 93 -2.24 23.76 17.15
N LEU A 94 -2.55 24.37 16.01
CA LEU A 94 -2.40 23.73 14.70
C LEU A 94 -0.93 23.37 14.41
N GLN A 95 0.03 24.17 14.83
CA GLN A 95 1.45 23.90 14.58
C GLN A 95 1.90 22.60 15.29
N GLU A 96 1.52 22.44 16.55
CA GLU A 96 1.79 21.20 17.29
C GLU A 96 1.04 20.01 16.68
N ALA A 97 -0.22 20.19 16.26
CA ALA A 97 -1.00 19.14 15.63
C ALA A 97 -0.35 18.62 14.34
N VAL A 98 0.13 19.54 13.49
CA VAL A 98 0.84 19.20 12.25
C VAL A 98 2.20 18.54 12.55
N ALA A 99 2.93 19.01 13.56
CA ALA A 99 4.18 18.37 13.98
C ALA A 99 3.95 16.91 14.42
N ARG A 100 2.92 16.66 15.25
CA ARG A 100 2.54 15.31 15.67
C ARG A 100 2.11 14.43 14.50
N LEU A 101 1.43 15.00 13.51
CA LEU A 101 1.10 14.27 12.30
C LEU A 101 2.36 13.85 11.55
N LEU A 102 3.36 14.72 11.41
CA LEU A 102 4.63 14.37 10.77
C LEU A 102 5.36 13.26 11.54
N GLU A 103 5.32 13.28 12.88
CA GLU A 103 5.85 12.18 13.69
C GLU A 103 5.14 10.85 13.42
N ILE A 104 3.80 10.86 13.37
CA ILE A 104 2.99 9.66 13.14
C ILE A 104 3.18 9.13 11.71
N THR A 105 3.30 10.02 10.74
CA THR A 105 3.37 9.66 9.31
C THR A 105 4.80 9.47 8.82
N SER A 106 5.82 9.89 9.61
CA SER A 106 7.22 9.62 9.29
C SER A 106 7.48 8.14 9.45
N GLN A 107 7.90 7.50 8.38
CA GLN A 107 8.28 6.09 8.42
C GLN A 107 9.72 6.00 8.89
N TYR A 108 9.92 5.58 10.15
CA TYR A 108 11.26 5.35 10.71
C TYR A 108 11.93 4.11 10.11
N GLY A 109 11.14 3.19 9.54
CA GLY A 109 11.61 2.03 8.82
C GLY A 109 11.38 2.15 7.31
N THR A 110 12.33 1.71 6.52
CA THR A 110 12.16 1.60 5.06
C THR A 110 11.65 0.22 4.74
N ILE A 111 10.57 0.15 3.97
CA ILE A 111 10.11 -1.11 3.41
C ILE A 111 11.03 -1.44 2.24
N THR A 112 11.77 -2.54 2.36
CA THR A 112 12.65 -3.05 1.30
C THR A 112 11.90 -4.04 0.42
N GLN A 113 12.40 -4.26 -0.78
CA GLN A 113 11.80 -5.24 -1.70
C GLN A 113 11.93 -6.66 -1.13
N GLU A 114 13.09 -7.00 -0.58
CA GLU A 114 13.33 -8.29 0.07
C GLU A 114 12.34 -8.52 1.22
N GLY A 115 12.06 -7.47 2.01
CA GLY A 115 11.08 -7.54 3.11
C GLY A 115 9.66 -7.78 2.62
N ILE A 116 9.26 -7.20 1.49
CA ILE A 116 7.95 -7.47 0.87
C ILE A 116 7.87 -8.92 0.39
N ASP A 117 8.90 -9.42 -0.29
CA ASP A 117 8.94 -10.78 -0.81
C ASP A 117 8.86 -11.84 0.29
N GLU A 118 9.63 -11.66 1.35
CA GLU A 118 9.58 -12.52 2.52
C GLU A 118 8.18 -12.49 3.16
N PHE A 119 7.56 -11.32 3.22
CA PHE A 119 6.24 -11.14 3.80
C PHE A 119 5.16 -11.81 2.95
N ILE A 120 5.17 -11.60 1.62
CA ILE A 120 4.26 -12.24 0.67
C ILE A 120 4.38 -13.76 0.77
N THR A 121 5.61 -14.28 0.75
CA THR A 121 5.89 -15.72 0.84
C THR A 121 5.42 -16.30 2.18
N LYS A 122 5.77 -15.66 3.29
CA LYS A 122 5.44 -16.12 4.64
C LYS A 122 3.94 -16.21 4.90
N TYR A 123 3.18 -15.26 4.37
CA TYR A 123 1.73 -15.18 4.60
C TYR A 123 0.91 -15.67 3.39
N GLU A 124 1.55 -16.28 2.41
CA GLU A 124 0.91 -16.84 1.20
C GLU A 124 -0.01 -15.84 0.49
N LEU A 125 0.42 -14.56 0.43
CA LEU A 125 -0.36 -13.51 -0.20
C LEU A 125 -0.25 -13.62 -1.72
N LEU A 126 -1.33 -13.26 -2.43
CA LEU A 126 -1.29 -13.15 -3.87
C LEU A 126 -0.59 -11.86 -4.30
N GLU A 127 0.51 -11.96 -5.04
CA GLU A 127 1.28 -10.81 -5.55
C GLU A 127 0.40 -9.83 -6.32
N THR A 128 -0.52 -10.35 -7.14
CA THR A 128 -1.50 -9.56 -7.89
C THR A 128 -2.42 -8.76 -6.97
N GLU A 129 -2.89 -9.35 -5.87
CA GLU A 129 -3.72 -8.68 -4.90
C GLU A 129 -2.95 -7.57 -4.16
N VAL A 130 -1.72 -7.84 -3.75
CA VAL A 130 -0.84 -6.83 -3.13
C VAL A 130 -0.61 -5.66 -4.09
N TYR A 131 -0.32 -5.93 -5.37
CA TYR A 131 -0.16 -4.92 -6.40
C TYR A 131 -1.42 -4.07 -6.61
N GLU A 132 -2.60 -4.68 -6.67
CA GLU A 132 -3.86 -3.97 -6.92
C GLU A 132 -4.33 -3.13 -5.73
N THR A 133 -3.98 -3.53 -4.51
CA THR A 133 -4.49 -2.91 -3.28
C THR A 133 -3.51 -1.98 -2.59
N THR A 134 -2.24 -1.98 -2.99
CA THR A 134 -1.19 -1.16 -2.39
C THR A 134 -0.52 -0.23 -3.39
N SER A 135 0.34 0.67 -2.90
CA SER A 135 1.19 1.51 -3.74
C SER A 135 2.53 0.86 -4.10
N PHE A 136 2.79 -0.38 -3.64
CA PHE A 136 4.03 -1.10 -3.94
C PHE A 136 4.08 -1.51 -5.41
N ASP A 137 5.25 -1.37 -6.03
CA ASP A 137 5.48 -1.78 -7.41
C ASP A 137 6.02 -3.21 -7.48
N VAL A 138 5.16 -4.17 -7.17
CA VAL A 138 5.49 -5.60 -7.19
C VAL A 138 5.76 -6.11 -8.60
N ILE A 139 5.13 -5.51 -9.63
CA ILE A 139 5.31 -5.93 -11.03
C ILE A 139 6.67 -5.49 -11.58
N GLY A 140 7.13 -4.28 -11.24
CA GLY A 140 8.48 -3.82 -11.61
C GLY A 140 9.56 -4.78 -11.11
N TYR A 141 9.41 -5.26 -9.88
CA TYR A 141 10.29 -6.26 -9.30
C TYR A 141 10.25 -7.60 -10.02
N LEU A 142 9.06 -8.09 -10.37
CA LEU A 142 8.92 -9.36 -11.10
C LEU A 142 9.56 -9.28 -12.50
N GLN A 143 9.46 -8.15 -13.18
CA GLN A 143 10.13 -7.93 -14.46
C GLN A 143 11.66 -7.94 -14.30
N GLU A 144 12.19 -7.22 -13.32
CA GLU A 144 13.63 -7.19 -13.02
C GLU A 144 14.17 -8.57 -12.63
N LYS A 145 13.41 -9.34 -11.82
CA LYS A 145 13.76 -10.71 -11.45
C LYS A 145 13.73 -11.64 -12.65
N THR A 146 12.76 -11.49 -13.55
CA THR A 146 12.65 -12.31 -14.78
C THR A 146 13.78 -11.98 -15.74
N GLU A 147 14.17 -10.72 -15.89
CA GLU A 147 15.33 -10.30 -16.69
C GLU A 147 16.63 -10.89 -16.14
N ARG A 148 16.87 -10.80 -14.84
CA ARG A 148 18.05 -11.42 -14.19
C ARG A 148 18.10 -12.94 -14.34
N ILE A 149 16.95 -13.62 -14.32
CA ILE A 149 16.87 -15.09 -14.57
C ILE A 149 17.17 -15.38 -16.02
N ASN A 150 16.71 -14.55 -16.97
CA ASN A 150 16.96 -14.70 -18.38
C ASN A 150 18.43 -14.39 -18.75
N ASP A 151 19.03 -13.35 -18.14
CA ASP A 151 20.45 -13.01 -18.32
C ASP A 151 21.40 -14.12 -17.82
N ASN A 152 20.97 -14.88 -16.81
CA ASN A 152 21.70 -16.06 -16.33
C ASN A 152 21.41 -17.33 -17.14
N LYS A 153 20.59 -17.26 -18.19
CA LYS A 153 20.17 -18.41 -19.00
C LYS A 153 20.67 -18.41 -20.46
N GLU A 154 21.49 -17.47 -20.86
CA GLU A 154 22.33 -17.71 -22.04
C GLU A 154 23.47 -18.68 -21.68
N VAL A 155 23.11 -19.87 -21.31
CA VAL A 155 24.01 -21.01 -21.42
C VAL A 155 24.05 -21.33 -22.91
N ASP A 156 25.16 -21.02 -23.55
CA ASP A 156 25.43 -21.41 -24.91
C ASP A 156 25.13 -22.92 -25.06
N PRO A 157 24.18 -23.32 -25.91
CA PRO A 157 23.85 -24.71 -26.08
C PRO A 157 25.07 -25.55 -26.53
N GLU A 158 26.06 -24.93 -27.20
CA GLU A 158 27.32 -25.59 -27.58
C GLU A 158 28.25 -25.79 -26.37
N SER A 159 28.12 -24.97 -25.28
CA SER A 159 28.90 -25.18 -24.06
C SER A 159 28.43 -26.37 -23.22
N LEU A 160 27.19 -26.85 -23.43
CA LEU A 160 26.65 -28.08 -22.84
C LEU A 160 27.09 -29.36 -23.58
N LEU A 161 27.64 -29.19 -24.76
CA LEU A 161 28.19 -30.30 -25.59
C LEU A 161 29.70 -30.42 -25.44
N SER A 162 30.32 -29.78 -24.43
CA SER A 162 31.73 -30.01 -24.13
C SER A 162 31.91 -31.45 -23.69
N GLU A 163 32.72 -32.19 -24.46
CA GLU A 163 33.13 -33.57 -24.29
C GLU A 163 33.55 -33.88 -22.83
N GLY A 164 32.59 -34.29 -22.03
CA GLY A 164 32.80 -34.68 -20.65
C GLY A 164 31.83 -35.81 -20.29
N THR A 165 32.38 -36.95 -19.90
CA THR A 165 31.60 -38.04 -19.32
C THR A 165 30.90 -37.55 -18.04
N ILE A 166 29.60 -37.82 -17.94
CA ILE A 166 28.82 -37.51 -16.72
C ILE A 166 28.89 -38.75 -15.83
N GLU A 167 29.49 -38.60 -14.65
CA GLU A 167 29.56 -39.66 -13.63
C GLU A 167 28.32 -39.65 -12.73
N CYS A 168 27.65 -40.76 -12.61
CA CYS A 168 26.54 -40.92 -11.65
C CYS A 168 27.08 -40.81 -10.21
N PRO A 169 26.64 -39.85 -9.37
CA PRO A 169 27.18 -39.69 -8.02
C PRO A 169 26.87 -40.87 -7.09
N ARG A 170 25.93 -41.74 -7.45
CA ARG A 170 25.50 -42.88 -6.62
C ARG A 170 26.18 -44.20 -6.99
N CYS A 171 26.36 -44.52 -8.27
CA CYS A 171 26.89 -45.80 -8.71
C CYS A 171 28.21 -45.69 -9.52
N LYS A 172 28.72 -44.43 -9.72
CA LYS A 172 29.95 -44.12 -10.42
C LYS A 172 29.97 -44.55 -11.91
N PHE A 173 28.80 -44.84 -12.46
CA PHE A 173 28.70 -45.16 -13.89
C PHE A 173 28.89 -43.88 -14.72
N GLU A 174 29.78 -43.97 -15.70
CA GLU A 174 30.06 -42.87 -16.63
C GLU A 174 29.20 -43.09 -17.91
N PHE A 175 28.59 -42.01 -18.39
CA PHE A 175 27.84 -41.98 -19.64
C PHE A 175 28.20 -40.76 -20.47
N GLU A 176 28.23 -40.93 -21.77
CA GLU A 176 28.38 -39.83 -22.70
C GLU A 176 27.04 -39.14 -22.89
N PRO A 177 26.98 -37.78 -22.97
CA PRO A 177 25.75 -37.01 -23.11
C PRO A 177 25.05 -37.21 -24.47
#